data_4b5cf95ce53a417f5dfe3e6ec882c3f7
#
_entry.id   4b5cf95ce53a417f5dfe3e6ec882c3f7
#
_cell.length_a   1.000
_cell.length_b   1.000
_cell.length_c   1.000
_cell.angle_alpha   90.00
_cell.angle_beta   90.00
_cell.angle_gamma   90.00
#
_symmetry.space_group_name_H-M   'P 1'
#
loop_
_entity.id
_entity.type
_entity.pdbx_description
1 polymer ?
#
loop_
_entity_poly.entity_id
_entity_poly.type
_entity_poly.pdbx_seq_one_letter_code
_entity_poly.pdbx_strand_id
1 'polypeptide(L)'
;SPNSPTSIEPGPLLTYTQLHTTTGGIAKNIQVGTCMMLVQQAASLNNDMPGDKYYQMESYANTFFTDTYSDLIKNWRELEEKASSDAKYSNILGATKIWGAYLFQRLTDIYGNVPYSEAGLGYYQQIYKPKYDNQETIYKDMIQQVKDGVNLLNANNPAIDGDLFYDGDINKWKKFGGSLLLRIGMRLSEVAPDLAKQTVADAVTIGVMSQPEDICLLRHDGSGKNAFKNPLSFRYLDDNFIESDAVKIGKTFMDYL
;
A
#
# COMPACT_ATOMS: atom_id res chain seq x y z
N SER A 1 3.73 -34.66 1.19
CA SER A 1 2.26 -34.92 1.18
C SER A 1 1.71 -34.57 -0.19
N PRO A 2 0.83 -35.41 -0.82
CA PRO A 2 0.24 -35.11 -2.13
C PRO A 2 -0.63 -33.84 -2.16
N ASN A 3 -0.86 -33.21 -1.03
CA ASN A 3 -1.64 -31.98 -0.85
C ASN A 3 -0.78 -30.78 -0.40
N SER A 4 0.52 -30.82 -0.59
CA SER A 4 1.32 -29.60 -0.46
C SER A 4 0.90 -28.68 -1.61
N PRO A 5 0.51 -27.41 -1.36
CA PRO A 5 0.19 -26.46 -2.44
C PRO A 5 1.49 -26.08 -3.16
N THR A 6 1.94 -26.97 -4.05
CA THR A 6 3.26 -26.90 -4.67
C THR A 6 3.37 -25.92 -5.83
N SER A 7 2.31 -25.18 -6.15
CA SER A 7 2.41 -24.07 -7.09
C SER A 7 1.23 -23.10 -6.99
N ILE A 8 1.21 -22.27 -5.95
CA ILE A 8 0.40 -21.06 -6.07
C ILE A 8 1.13 -20.18 -7.09
N GLU A 9 0.50 -19.93 -8.22
CA GLU A 9 0.98 -18.96 -9.21
C GLU A 9 1.01 -17.57 -8.57
N PRO A 10 1.91 -16.66 -8.99
CA PRO A 10 2.05 -15.34 -8.35
C PRO A 10 0.84 -14.41 -8.58
N GLY A 11 0.07 -14.58 -9.66
CA GLY A 11 -1.08 -13.72 -9.97
C GLY A 11 -2.11 -13.64 -8.84
N PRO A 12 -2.65 -14.75 -8.30
CA PRO A 12 -3.57 -14.71 -7.16
C PRO A 12 -3.02 -14.04 -5.91
N LEU A 13 -1.70 -14.11 -5.66
CA LEU A 13 -1.07 -13.41 -4.56
C LEU A 13 -1.01 -11.89 -4.79
N LEU A 14 -0.79 -11.46 -6.04
CA LEU A 14 -0.88 -10.05 -6.41
C LEU A 14 -2.30 -9.52 -6.17
N THR A 15 -3.31 -10.21 -6.70
CA THR A 15 -4.73 -9.91 -6.45
C THR A 15 -5.01 -9.77 -4.96
N TYR A 16 -4.56 -10.74 -4.16
CA TYR A 16 -4.76 -10.76 -2.72
C TYR A 16 -4.15 -9.52 -2.05
N THR A 17 -2.89 -9.20 -2.32
CA THR A 17 -2.21 -8.08 -1.68
C THR A 17 -2.80 -6.72 -2.08
N GLN A 18 -3.24 -6.57 -3.33
CA GLN A 18 -3.92 -5.37 -3.81
C GLN A 18 -5.27 -5.19 -3.11
N LEU A 19 -6.10 -6.23 -3.06
CA LEU A 19 -7.42 -6.20 -2.44
C LEU A 19 -7.32 -5.91 -0.94
N HIS A 20 -6.44 -6.61 -0.24
CA HIS A 20 -6.33 -6.52 1.22
C HIS A 20 -5.75 -5.19 1.72
N THR A 21 -5.09 -4.42 0.87
CA THR A 21 -4.66 -3.04 1.22
C THR A 21 -5.84 -2.13 1.55
N THR A 22 -7.02 -2.43 1.02
CA THR A 22 -8.24 -1.64 1.25
C THR A 22 -9.18 -2.24 2.26
N THR A 23 -8.91 -3.44 2.78
CA THR A 23 -9.83 -4.16 3.69
C THR A 23 -9.58 -3.85 5.16
N GLY A 24 -10.62 -3.98 5.97
CA GLY A 24 -10.58 -4.10 7.42
C GLY A 24 -9.85 -2.98 8.16
N GLY A 25 -9.04 -3.37 9.14
CA GLY A 25 -8.30 -2.48 10.01
C GLY A 25 -7.27 -1.62 9.29
N ILE A 26 -6.72 -2.11 8.17
CA ILE A 26 -5.69 -1.41 7.39
C ILE A 26 -6.21 -0.11 6.79
N ALA A 27 -7.36 -0.12 6.14
CA ALA A 27 -7.93 1.10 5.54
C ALA A 27 -8.73 1.91 6.55
N LYS A 28 -9.61 1.27 7.32
CA LYS A 28 -10.56 1.93 8.20
C LYS A 28 -9.88 2.63 9.37
N ASN A 29 -9.03 1.92 10.12
CA ASN A 29 -8.48 2.45 11.36
C ASN A 29 -7.46 3.55 11.11
N ILE A 30 -6.58 3.38 10.14
CA ILE A 30 -5.58 4.41 9.84
C ILE A 30 -6.15 5.53 8.99
N GLN A 31 -6.84 5.23 7.91
CA GLN A 31 -7.26 6.28 6.99
C GLN A 31 -8.40 7.13 7.59
N VAL A 32 -9.47 6.52 8.05
CA VAL A 32 -10.65 7.24 8.56
C VAL A 32 -10.47 7.59 10.04
N GLY A 33 -10.17 6.60 10.88
CA GLY A 33 -10.10 6.77 12.32
C GLY A 33 -8.92 7.61 12.81
N THR A 34 -7.87 7.77 11.99
CA THR A 34 -6.66 8.49 12.37
C THR A 34 -6.34 9.62 11.40
N CYS A 35 -5.91 9.32 10.17
CA CYS A 35 -5.35 10.35 9.27
C CYS A 35 -6.36 11.44 8.89
N MET A 36 -7.57 11.07 8.46
CA MET A 36 -8.61 12.04 8.09
C MET A 36 -9.04 12.91 9.29
N MET A 37 -9.06 12.32 10.49
CA MET A 37 -9.38 13.03 11.72
C MET A 37 -8.26 14.01 12.12
N LEU A 38 -7.01 13.57 12.08
CA LEU A 38 -5.85 14.41 12.44
C LEU A 38 -5.72 15.63 11.52
N VAL A 39 -6.03 15.48 10.23
CA VAL A 39 -6.04 16.62 9.28
C VAL A 39 -7.38 17.34 9.22
N GLN A 40 -8.30 17.04 10.13
CA GLN A 40 -9.62 17.66 10.27
C GLN A 40 -10.51 17.61 9.01
N GLN A 41 -10.27 16.68 8.11
CA GLN A 41 -11.20 16.38 7.02
C GLN A 41 -12.47 15.73 7.52
N ALA A 42 -12.36 14.97 8.62
CA ALA A 42 -13.48 14.36 9.29
C ALA A 42 -13.46 14.69 10.79
N ALA A 43 -14.62 14.61 11.43
CA ALA A 43 -14.80 14.75 12.87
C ALA A 43 -15.70 13.63 13.38
N SER A 44 -15.46 13.16 14.59
CA SER A 44 -16.29 12.14 15.24
C SER A 44 -17.07 12.74 16.41
N LEU A 45 -18.36 12.44 16.45
CA LEU A 45 -19.20 12.75 17.60
C LEU A 45 -19.01 11.77 18.76
N ASN A 46 -18.37 10.62 18.49
CA ASN A 46 -18.10 9.59 19.47
C ASN A 46 -16.65 9.65 19.98
N ASN A 47 -16.43 9.07 21.15
CA ASN A 47 -15.08 8.88 21.67
C ASN A 47 -14.32 7.71 21.03
N ASP A 48 -15.00 6.92 20.21
CA ASP A 48 -14.40 5.73 19.55
C ASP A 48 -13.39 6.08 18.45
N MET A 49 -13.43 7.31 17.94
CA MET A 49 -12.49 7.81 16.93
C MET A 49 -11.99 9.21 17.30
N PRO A 50 -11.21 9.36 18.38
CA PRO A 50 -10.83 10.68 18.90
C PRO A 50 -9.64 11.33 18.17
N GLY A 51 -9.30 10.90 16.96
CA GLY A 51 -8.22 11.49 16.17
C GLY A 51 -8.42 12.99 15.92
N ASP A 52 -9.65 13.47 15.78
CA ASP A 52 -10.01 14.88 15.65
C ASP A 52 -9.73 15.70 16.94
N LYS A 53 -9.58 15.02 18.07
CA LYS A 53 -9.20 15.58 19.38
C LYS A 53 -7.73 15.36 19.70
N TYR A 54 -6.94 14.86 18.74
CA TYR A 54 -5.50 14.58 18.87
C TYR A 54 -5.16 13.57 19.97
N TYR A 55 -6.09 12.69 20.33
CA TYR A 55 -5.80 11.57 21.23
C TYR A 55 -5.09 10.45 20.46
N GLN A 56 -4.02 9.91 21.07
CA GLN A 56 -3.35 8.75 20.53
C GLN A 56 -4.24 7.51 20.68
N MET A 57 -4.47 6.80 19.56
CA MET A 57 -5.22 5.56 19.53
C MET A 57 -4.29 4.38 19.30
N GLU A 58 -3.69 3.88 20.39
CA GLU A 58 -2.78 2.72 20.33
C GLU A 58 -3.41 1.51 19.64
N SER A 59 -4.69 1.23 19.91
CA SER A 59 -5.38 0.10 19.28
C SER A 59 -5.43 0.20 17.76
N TYR A 60 -5.65 1.39 17.20
CA TYR A 60 -5.72 1.58 15.75
C TYR A 60 -4.32 1.51 15.12
N ALA A 61 -3.33 2.12 15.76
CA ALA A 61 -1.94 2.00 15.33
C ALA A 61 -1.46 0.55 15.40
N ASN A 62 -1.69 -0.13 16.52
CA ASN A 62 -1.32 -1.54 16.70
C ASN A 62 -2.00 -2.44 15.66
N THR A 63 -3.29 -2.25 15.40
CA THR A 63 -4.02 -3.03 14.38
C THR A 63 -3.43 -2.82 13.00
N PHE A 64 -3.14 -1.58 12.61
CA PHE A 64 -2.53 -1.33 11.30
C PHE A 64 -1.16 -1.99 11.15
N PHE A 65 -0.30 -1.89 12.17
CA PHE A 65 1.00 -2.55 12.17
C PHE A 65 0.86 -4.07 12.07
N THR A 66 0.07 -4.66 12.97
CA THR A 66 -0.10 -6.12 13.06
C THR A 66 -0.71 -6.69 11.79
N ASP A 67 -1.82 -6.12 11.31
CA ASP A 67 -2.51 -6.62 10.13
C ASP A 67 -1.65 -6.46 8.87
N THR A 68 -0.92 -5.34 8.76
CA THR A 68 -0.04 -5.14 7.62
C THR A 68 1.07 -6.18 7.58
N TYR A 69 1.72 -6.51 8.71
CA TYR A 69 2.78 -7.52 8.70
C TYR A 69 2.27 -8.95 8.61
N SER A 70 1.24 -9.30 9.38
CA SER A 70 0.74 -10.67 9.45
C SER A 70 -0.01 -11.10 8.18
N ASP A 71 -0.54 -10.13 7.44
CA ASP A 71 -1.34 -10.38 6.24
C ASP A 71 -0.67 -9.84 4.97
N LEU A 72 -0.52 -8.52 4.82
CA LEU A 72 -0.03 -7.95 3.57
C LEU A 72 1.45 -8.27 3.29
N ILE A 73 2.34 -7.99 4.23
CA ILE A 73 3.80 -8.17 4.02
C ILE A 73 4.15 -9.64 3.88
N LYS A 74 3.53 -10.51 4.67
CA LYS A 74 3.72 -11.95 4.54
C LYS A 74 3.36 -12.44 3.13
N ASN A 75 2.19 -12.06 2.61
CA ASN A 75 1.74 -12.50 1.29
C ASN A 75 2.48 -11.77 0.15
N TRP A 76 2.88 -10.52 0.36
CA TRP A 76 3.74 -9.80 -0.58
C TRP A 76 5.13 -10.47 -0.71
N ARG A 77 5.72 -10.92 0.40
CA ARG A 77 7.00 -11.66 0.36
C ARG A 77 6.84 -12.99 -0.38
N GLU A 78 5.76 -13.72 -0.14
CA GLU A 78 5.44 -14.95 -0.88
C GLU A 78 5.32 -14.66 -2.39
N LEU A 79 4.62 -13.57 -2.76
CA LEU A 79 4.50 -13.12 -4.14
C LEU A 79 5.89 -12.81 -4.75
N GLU A 80 6.74 -12.08 -4.03
CA GLU A 80 8.09 -11.71 -4.50
C GLU A 80 8.95 -12.95 -4.74
N GLU A 81 8.96 -13.90 -3.80
CA GLU A 81 9.71 -15.17 -3.92
C GLU A 81 9.22 -16.00 -5.11
N LYS A 82 7.90 -16.11 -5.31
CA LYS A 82 7.32 -16.83 -6.44
C LYS A 82 7.62 -16.14 -7.77
N ALA A 83 7.46 -14.82 -7.84
CA ALA A 83 7.73 -14.07 -9.06
C ALA A 83 9.21 -14.04 -9.43
N SER A 84 10.12 -14.16 -8.44
CA SER A 84 11.57 -14.23 -8.67
C SER A 84 12.03 -15.59 -9.17
N SER A 85 11.24 -16.65 -9.01
CA SER A 85 11.65 -18.03 -9.28
C SER A 85 11.72 -18.38 -10.77
N ASP A 86 11.08 -17.61 -11.65
CA ASP A 86 11.03 -17.87 -13.09
C ASP A 86 10.97 -16.56 -13.87
N ALA A 87 11.83 -16.42 -14.88
CA ALA A 87 11.92 -15.24 -15.73
C ALA A 87 10.62 -14.90 -16.47
N LYS A 88 9.71 -15.86 -16.67
CA LYS A 88 8.39 -15.62 -17.26
C LYS A 88 7.53 -14.66 -16.43
N TYR A 89 7.80 -14.52 -15.13
CA TYR A 89 7.08 -13.63 -14.23
C TYR A 89 7.74 -12.25 -14.06
N SER A 90 8.67 -11.87 -14.94
CA SER A 90 9.42 -10.61 -14.82
C SER A 90 8.51 -9.38 -14.68
N ASN A 91 7.39 -9.32 -15.40
CA ASN A 91 6.42 -8.23 -15.29
C ASN A 91 5.68 -8.25 -13.94
N ILE A 92 5.29 -9.42 -13.45
CA ILE A 92 4.69 -9.56 -12.11
C ILE A 92 5.71 -9.16 -11.04
N LEU A 93 6.97 -9.57 -11.17
CA LEU A 93 8.04 -9.16 -10.26
C LEU A 93 8.25 -7.64 -10.27
N GLY A 94 8.22 -7.03 -11.46
CA GLY A 94 8.30 -5.59 -11.61
C GLY A 94 7.19 -4.86 -10.85
N ALA A 95 5.94 -5.28 -11.05
CA ALA A 95 4.79 -4.75 -10.32
C ALA A 95 4.90 -5.00 -8.80
N THR A 96 5.36 -6.19 -8.39
CA THR A 96 5.55 -6.58 -6.99
C THR A 96 6.56 -5.68 -6.27
N LYS A 97 7.68 -5.34 -6.91
CA LYS A 97 8.69 -4.43 -6.35
C LYS A 97 8.13 -3.01 -6.15
N ILE A 98 7.45 -2.48 -7.17
CA ILE A 98 6.79 -1.17 -7.08
C ILE A 98 5.74 -1.17 -5.97
N TRP A 99 4.92 -2.22 -5.91
CA TRP A 99 3.86 -2.38 -4.91
C TRP A 99 4.41 -2.51 -3.49
N GLY A 100 5.49 -3.27 -3.30
CA GLY A 100 6.19 -3.39 -2.03
C GLY A 100 6.71 -2.06 -1.51
N ALA A 101 7.30 -1.24 -2.37
CA ALA A 101 7.74 0.10 -2.01
C ALA A 101 6.56 0.97 -1.51
N TYR A 102 5.38 0.87 -2.12
CA TYR A 102 4.18 1.55 -1.62
C TYR A 102 3.74 1.06 -0.24
N LEU A 103 3.73 -0.26 -0.02
CA LEU A 103 3.34 -0.85 1.27
C LEU A 103 4.27 -0.40 2.40
N PHE A 104 5.58 -0.48 2.18
CA PHE A 104 6.58 -0.10 3.17
C PHE A 104 6.69 1.41 3.36
N GLN A 105 6.42 2.22 2.33
CA GLN A 105 6.33 3.66 2.51
C GLN A 105 5.26 4.01 3.54
N ARG A 106 4.06 3.41 3.44
CA ARG A 106 3.00 3.64 4.42
C ARG A 106 3.40 3.26 5.84
N LEU A 107 4.11 2.13 6.00
CA LEU A 107 4.60 1.67 7.31
C LEU A 107 5.64 2.63 7.88
N THR A 108 6.70 2.90 7.14
CA THR A 108 7.79 3.73 7.64
C THR A 108 7.37 5.20 7.83
N ASP A 109 6.43 5.72 7.05
CA ASP A 109 5.88 7.07 7.21
C ASP A 109 5.12 7.24 8.53
N ILE A 110 4.50 6.17 9.03
CA ILE A 110 3.72 6.19 10.28
C ILE A 110 4.59 5.86 11.49
N TYR A 111 5.49 4.88 11.36
CA TYR A 111 6.22 4.31 12.50
C TYR A 111 7.70 4.64 12.55
N GLY A 112 8.26 5.27 11.51
CA GLY A 112 9.70 5.50 11.38
C GLY A 112 10.45 4.22 11.06
N ASN A 113 11.32 3.78 11.99
CA ASN A 113 12.04 2.52 11.84
C ASN A 113 11.06 1.34 11.97
N VAL A 114 11.13 0.40 11.03
CA VAL A 114 10.24 -0.78 10.97
C VAL A 114 11.01 -2.02 10.50
N PRO A 115 10.51 -3.24 10.78
CA PRO A 115 11.03 -4.43 10.11
C PRO A 115 10.84 -4.32 8.59
N TYR A 116 11.95 -4.33 7.84
CA TYR A 116 11.95 -4.15 6.39
C TYR A 116 12.70 -5.26 5.67
N SER A 117 14.02 -5.29 5.79
CA SER A 117 14.89 -6.22 5.03
C SER A 117 14.61 -7.70 5.37
N GLU A 118 14.25 -7.99 6.60
CA GLU A 118 13.96 -9.34 7.08
C GLU A 118 12.45 -9.64 7.20
N ALA A 119 11.60 -8.68 6.82
CA ALA A 119 10.15 -8.82 6.95
C ALA A 119 9.61 -9.96 6.06
N GLY A 120 8.74 -10.79 6.64
CA GLY A 120 8.10 -11.91 5.93
C GLY A 120 8.98 -13.13 5.65
N LEU A 121 10.25 -13.17 6.13
CA LEU A 121 11.20 -14.25 5.88
C LEU A 121 11.10 -15.44 6.85
N GLY A 122 10.06 -15.48 7.69
CA GLY A 122 9.87 -16.57 8.66
C GLY A 122 9.84 -17.97 8.02
N TYR A 123 9.13 -18.12 6.91
CA TYR A 123 9.05 -19.39 6.18
C TYR A 123 10.34 -19.73 5.42
N TYR A 124 10.91 -18.75 4.73
CA TYR A 124 12.04 -18.96 3.82
C TYR A 124 13.39 -19.06 4.53
N GLN A 125 13.60 -18.26 5.58
CA GLN A 125 14.88 -18.13 6.28
C GLN A 125 14.78 -18.37 7.78
N GLN A 126 13.62 -18.79 8.29
CA GLN A 126 13.36 -19.02 9.72
C GLN A 126 13.61 -17.78 10.60
N ILE A 127 13.43 -16.58 10.01
CA ILE A 127 13.57 -15.31 10.74
C ILE A 127 12.22 -14.96 11.34
N TYR A 128 12.00 -15.32 12.60
CA TYR A 128 10.77 -15.07 13.34
C TYR A 128 10.80 -13.77 14.16
N LYS A 129 11.96 -13.15 14.28
CA LYS A 129 12.18 -11.88 14.97
C LYS A 129 12.99 -10.97 14.06
N PRO A 130 12.35 -10.40 13.01
CA PRO A 130 13.05 -9.52 12.09
C PRO A 130 13.57 -8.27 12.79
N LYS A 131 14.74 -7.81 12.39
CA LYS A 131 15.30 -6.54 12.90
C LYS A 131 14.51 -5.35 12.36
N TYR A 132 14.57 -4.26 13.11
CA TYR A 132 14.11 -2.97 12.64
C TYR A 132 15.23 -2.31 11.82
N ASP A 133 14.92 -1.94 10.61
CA ASP A 133 15.80 -1.14 9.77
C ASP A 133 15.48 0.36 9.98
N ASN A 134 16.50 1.21 9.85
CA ASN A 134 16.24 2.63 9.98
C ASN A 134 15.56 3.21 8.74
N GLN A 135 14.78 4.26 8.94
CA GLN A 135 13.95 4.87 7.91
C GLN A 135 14.78 5.36 6.71
N GLU A 136 15.97 5.90 6.94
CA GLU A 136 16.86 6.35 5.85
C GLU A 136 17.25 5.20 4.93
N THR A 137 17.63 4.05 5.50
CA THR A 137 17.97 2.84 4.73
C THR A 137 16.77 2.33 3.95
N ILE A 138 15.58 2.30 4.58
CA ILE A 138 14.33 1.88 3.95
C ILE A 138 14.01 2.77 2.75
N TYR A 139 14.12 4.09 2.90
CA TYR A 139 13.85 5.04 1.81
C TYR A 139 14.81 4.88 0.64
N LYS A 140 16.11 4.70 0.90
CA LYS A 140 17.12 4.45 -0.14
C LYS A 140 16.83 3.17 -0.91
N ASP A 141 16.47 2.10 -0.21
CA ASP A 141 16.14 0.82 -0.85
C ASP A 141 14.82 0.89 -1.62
N MET A 142 13.77 1.53 -1.08
CA MET A 142 12.51 1.73 -1.80
C MET A 142 12.70 2.46 -3.14
N ILE A 143 13.57 3.47 -3.19
CA ILE A 143 13.93 4.16 -4.44
C ILE A 143 14.51 3.15 -5.44
N GLN A 144 15.43 2.29 -4.99
CA GLN A 144 16.03 1.29 -5.86
C GLN A 144 15.01 0.21 -6.28
N GLN A 145 14.16 -0.27 -5.37
CA GLN A 145 13.11 -1.25 -5.67
C GLN A 145 12.14 -0.73 -6.74
N VAL A 146 11.73 0.54 -6.67
CA VAL A 146 10.86 1.12 -7.70
C VAL A 146 11.56 1.17 -9.05
N LYS A 147 12.83 1.60 -9.08
CA LYS A 147 13.62 1.68 -10.32
C LYS A 147 13.82 0.28 -10.93
N ASP A 148 14.19 -0.70 -10.13
CA ASP A 148 14.33 -2.09 -10.56
C ASP A 148 13.01 -2.66 -11.07
N GLY A 149 11.92 -2.38 -10.37
CA GLY A 149 10.59 -2.78 -10.77
C GLY A 149 10.19 -2.21 -12.14
N VAL A 150 10.40 -0.91 -12.35
CA VAL A 150 10.13 -0.26 -13.65
C VAL A 150 10.98 -0.84 -14.77
N ASN A 151 12.26 -1.15 -14.51
CA ASN A 151 13.17 -1.73 -15.49
C ASN A 151 12.78 -3.17 -15.90
N LEU A 152 12.16 -3.94 -15.00
CA LEU A 152 11.65 -5.29 -15.32
C LEU A 152 10.42 -5.27 -16.22
N LEU A 153 9.65 -4.18 -16.21
CA LEU A 153 8.40 -4.07 -16.95
C LEU A 153 8.64 -3.94 -18.47
N ASN A 154 8.21 -4.94 -19.22
CA ASN A 154 8.39 -5.01 -20.67
C ASN A 154 7.13 -5.57 -21.36
N ALA A 155 6.58 -4.82 -22.31
CA ALA A 155 5.38 -5.21 -23.07
C ALA A 155 5.54 -6.50 -23.89
N ASN A 156 6.78 -6.92 -24.17
CA ASN A 156 7.07 -8.16 -24.89
C ASN A 156 7.06 -9.42 -23.99
N ASN A 157 7.04 -9.24 -22.67
CA ASN A 157 6.97 -10.34 -21.71
C ASN A 157 5.50 -10.67 -21.39
N PRO A 158 5.21 -11.84 -20.78
CA PRO A 158 3.84 -12.18 -20.36
C PRO A 158 3.18 -11.10 -19.52
N ALA A 159 1.87 -10.94 -19.68
CA ALA A 159 1.07 -9.97 -18.96
C ALA A 159 1.14 -10.17 -17.44
N ILE A 160 0.80 -9.13 -16.69
CA ILE A 160 0.67 -9.19 -15.23
C ILE A 160 -0.68 -9.80 -14.92
N ASP A 161 -0.71 -11.11 -14.69
CA ASP A 161 -1.93 -11.82 -14.29
C ASP A 161 -2.36 -11.43 -12.88
N GLY A 162 -3.67 -11.36 -12.66
CA GLY A 162 -4.26 -11.05 -11.36
C GLY A 162 -4.16 -9.58 -10.92
N ASP A 163 -3.79 -8.67 -11.82
CA ASP A 163 -3.70 -7.23 -11.53
C ASP A 163 -5.08 -6.56 -11.49
N LEU A 164 -5.49 -6.10 -10.32
CA LEU A 164 -6.77 -5.41 -10.09
C LEU A 164 -6.72 -3.91 -10.41
N PHE A 165 -5.54 -3.31 -10.55
CA PHE A 165 -5.42 -1.87 -10.74
C PHE A 165 -5.49 -1.46 -12.19
N TYR A 166 -4.75 -2.16 -13.05
CA TYR A 166 -4.50 -1.76 -14.42
C TYR A 166 -4.75 -2.87 -15.44
N ASP A 167 -5.27 -4.02 -14.99
CA ASP A 167 -5.50 -5.19 -15.85
C ASP A 167 -4.23 -5.58 -16.66
N GLY A 168 -3.08 -5.47 -16.00
CA GLY A 168 -1.78 -5.81 -16.57
C GLY A 168 -1.14 -4.76 -17.49
N ASP A 169 -1.69 -3.54 -17.58
CA ASP A 169 -1.13 -2.47 -18.42
C ASP A 169 0.25 -2.03 -17.91
N ILE A 170 1.28 -2.42 -18.66
CA ILE A 170 2.69 -2.15 -18.36
C ILE A 170 2.99 -0.64 -18.30
N ASN A 171 2.40 0.16 -19.18
CA ASN A 171 2.67 1.60 -19.22
C ASN A 171 2.07 2.31 -18.01
N LYS A 172 0.89 1.89 -17.57
CA LYS A 172 0.28 2.43 -16.35
C LYS A 172 1.06 2.05 -15.10
N TRP A 173 1.58 0.82 -15.03
CA TRP A 173 2.47 0.40 -13.95
C TRP A 173 3.77 1.21 -13.92
N LYS A 174 4.38 1.50 -15.07
CA LYS A 174 5.55 2.41 -15.14
C LYS A 174 5.22 3.80 -14.62
N LYS A 175 4.11 4.39 -15.04
CA LYS A 175 3.65 5.70 -14.57
C LYS A 175 3.34 5.69 -13.06
N PHE A 176 2.75 4.61 -12.54
CA PHE A 176 2.55 4.43 -11.10
C PHE A 176 3.89 4.40 -10.37
N GLY A 177 4.87 3.61 -10.86
CA GLY A 177 6.22 3.58 -10.32
C GLY A 177 6.89 4.96 -10.33
N GLY A 178 6.82 5.69 -11.44
CA GLY A 178 7.34 7.05 -11.55
C GLY A 178 6.66 8.02 -10.57
N SER A 179 5.35 7.94 -10.41
CA SER A 179 4.60 8.78 -9.46
C SER A 179 4.92 8.45 -8.01
N LEU A 180 5.10 7.16 -7.69
CA LEU A 180 5.53 6.73 -6.37
C LEU A 180 6.95 7.25 -6.07
N LEU A 181 7.85 7.15 -7.05
CA LEU A 181 9.22 7.67 -6.94
C LEU A 181 9.24 9.18 -6.74
N LEU A 182 8.39 9.92 -7.48
CA LEU A 182 8.21 11.36 -7.28
C LEU A 182 7.77 11.67 -5.84
N ARG A 183 6.78 10.95 -5.33
CA ARG A 183 6.29 11.12 -3.95
C ARG A 183 7.37 10.82 -2.91
N ILE A 184 8.13 9.74 -3.09
CA ILE A 184 9.28 9.39 -2.22
C ILE A 184 10.33 10.50 -2.26
N GLY A 185 10.69 10.98 -3.44
CA GLY A 185 11.67 12.05 -3.61
C GLY A 185 11.24 13.36 -2.94
N MET A 186 9.99 13.76 -3.11
CA MET A 186 9.46 14.99 -2.48
C MET A 186 9.46 14.93 -0.95
N ARG A 187 9.30 13.75 -0.35
CA ARG A 187 9.39 13.60 1.12
C ARG A 187 10.83 13.73 1.65
N LEU A 188 11.81 13.62 0.79
CA LEU A 188 13.24 13.76 1.14
C LEU A 188 13.75 15.20 1.03
N SER A 189 12.95 16.15 0.56
CA SER A 189 13.36 17.50 0.21
C SER A 189 14.13 18.23 1.33
N GLU A 190 13.71 18.04 2.59
CA GLU A 190 14.32 18.71 3.74
C GLU A 190 15.47 17.90 4.38
N VAL A 191 15.39 16.56 4.33
CA VAL A 191 16.33 15.69 5.07
C VAL A 191 17.47 15.17 4.20
N ALA A 192 17.26 15.10 2.87
CA ALA A 192 18.26 14.61 1.91
C ALA A 192 18.06 15.30 0.54
N PRO A 193 18.29 16.62 0.40
CA PRO A 193 17.90 17.40 -0.77
C PRO A 193 18.56 16.94 -2.07
N ASP A 194 19.81 16.48 -2.05
CA ASP A 194 20.49 15.98 -3.24
C ASP A 194 19.86 14.65 -3.73
N LEU A 195 19.58 13.74 -2.82
CA LEU A 195 18.87 12.50 -3.13
C LEU A 195 17.44 12.79 -3.62
N ALA A 196 16.76 13.74 -3.00
CA ALA A 196 15.43 14.19 -3.42
C ALA A 196 15.46 14.67 -4.87
N LYS A 197 16.38 15.58 -5.21
CA LYS A 197 16.54 16.13 -6.56
C LYS A 197 16.79 15.03 -7.60
N GLN A 198 17.71 14.10 -7.30
CA GLN A 198 18.01 12.99 -8.20
C GLN A 198 16.77 12.09 -8.38
N THR A 199 16.09 11.74 -7.29
CA THR A 199 14.93 10.86 -7.30
C THR A 199 13.77 11.46 -8.10
N VAL A 200 13.54 12.78 -7.97
CA VAL A 200 12.52 13.51 -8.74
C VAL A 200 12.89 13.53 -10.23
N ALA A 201 14.16 13.74 -10.57
CA ALA A 201 14.61 13.70 -11.97
C ALA A 201 14.40 12.32 -12.61
N ASP A 202 14.73 11.25 -11.88
CA ASP A 202 14.49 9.88 -12.31
C ASP A 202 12.98 9.62 -12.51
N ALA A 203 12.13 10.08 -11.59
CA ALA A 203 10.68 9.95 -11.69
C ALA A 203 10.11 10.63 -12.95
N VAL A 204 10.58 11.84 -13.26
CA VAL A 204 10.17 12.56 -14.47
C VAL A 204 10.62 11.82 -15.73
N THR A 205 11.83 11.25 -15.73
CA THR A 205 12.36 10.47 -16.84
C THR A 205 11.54 9.19 -17.09
N ILE A 206 11.12 8.49 -16.03
CA ILE A 206 10.24 7.31 -16.12
C ILE A 206 8.86 7.71 -16.66
N GLY A 207 8.38 8.89 -16.30
CA GLY A 207 7.03 9.38 -16.54
C GLY A 207 6.11 9.14 -15.35
N VAL A 208 5.22 10.10 -15.11
CA VAL A 208 4.27 10.09 -13.98
C VAL A 208 2.83 10.02 -14.47
N MET A 209 1.92 9.66 -13.59
CA MET A 209 0.48 9.73 -13.85
C MET A 209 0.10 11.20 -14.09
N SER A 210 -0.52 11.47 -15.22
CA SER A 210 -0.88 12.83 -15.64
C SER A 210 -2.30 12.94 -16.20
N GLN A 211 -2.97 11.81 -16.38
CA GLN A 211 -4.32 11.73 -16.90
C GLN A 211 -5.23 10.95 -15.95
N PRO A 212 -6.55 11.19 -15.96
CA PRO A 212 -7.50 10.44 -15.14
C PRO A 212 -7.42 8.91 -15.34
N GLU A 213 -7.07 8.47 -16.55
CA GLU A 213 -6.95 7.06 -16.92
C GLU A 213 -5.71 6.38 -16.31
N ASP A 214 -4.75 7.17 -15.82
CA ASP A 214 -3.54 6.66 -15.17
C ASP A 214 -3.77 6.33 -13.67
N ILE A 215 -4.93 6.71 -13.11
CA ILE A 215 -5.23 6.55 -11.68
C ILE A 215 -5.15 5.07 -11.26
N CYS A 216 -4.37 4.79 -10.23
CA CYS A 216 -4.35 3.50 -9.56
C CYS A 216 -5.65 3.33 -8.76
N LEU A 217 -6.61 2.62 -9.34
CA LEU A 217 -7.96 2.48 -8.79
C LEU A 217 -8.33 1.02 -8.59
N LEU A 218 -8.60 0.66 -7.34
CA LEU A 218 -9.26 -0.60 -7.02
C LEU A 218 -10.79 -0.43 -7.09
N ARG A 219 -11.42 -1.15 -8.00
CA ARG A 219 -12.88 -1.15 -8.14
C ARG A 219 -13.50 -2.17 -7.20
N HIS A 220 -14.32 -1.69 -6.28
CA HIS A 220 -15.11 -2.54 -5.38
C HIS A 220 -16.47 -2.89 -6.00
N ASP A 221 -16.99 -4.06 -5.62
CA ASP A 221 -18.31 -4.51 -6.08
C ASP A 221 -19.43 -3.74 -5.36
N GLY A 222 -20.26 -3.06 -6.15
CA GLY A 222 -21.47 -2.38 -5.66
C GLY A 222 -22.68 -3.30 -5.45
N SER A 223 -22.58 -4.62 -5.77
CA SER A 223 -23.71 -5.58 -5.72
C SER A 223 -24.19 -5.93 -4.32
N GLY A 224 -23.51 -5.46 -3.29
CA GLY A 224 -23.89 -5.71 -1.91
C GLY A 224 -23.31 -6.98 -1.26
N LYS A 225 -22.50 -7.76 -1.97
CA LYS A 225 -21.79 -8.90 -1.38
C LYS A 225 -20.64 -8.44 -0.52
N ASN A 226 -20.61 -8.86 0.75
CA ASN A 226 -19.69 -8.35 1.77
C ASN A 226 -18.21 -8.49 1.43
N ALA A 227 -17.81 -9.54 0.70
CA ALA A 227 -16.40 -9.84 0.42
C ALA A 227 -15.70 -8.79 -0.48
N PHE A 228 -16.46 -8.03 -1.27
CA PHE A 228 -15.90 -7.10 -2.27
C PHE A 228 -16.38 -5.66 -2.11
N LYS A 229 -17.10 -5.36 -1.03
CA LYS A 229 -17.51 -3.98 -0.72
C LYS A 229 -16.33 -3.14 -0.29
N ASN A 230 -16.38 -1.86 -0.63
CA ASN A 230 -15.46 -0.89 -0.02
C ASN A 230 -15.66 -0.88 1.50
N PRO A 231 -14.62 -1.13 2.31
CA PRO A 231 -14.74 -1.17 3.76
C PRO A 231 -15.29 0.12 4.39
N LEU A 232 -15.08 1.26 3.73
CA LEU A 232 -15.62 2.53 4.17
C LEU A 232 -17.12 2.62 3.96
N SER A 233 -17.68 1.94 2.95
CA SER A 233 -19.12 1.94 2.71
C SER A 233 -19.92 1.28 3.84
N PHE A 234 -19.34 0.31 4.54
CA PHE A 234 -19.97 -0.27 5.73
C PHE A 234 -20.18 0.73 6.86
N ARG A 235 -19.29 1.71 6.97
CA ARG A 235 -19.37 2.74 8.02
C ARG A 235 -20.39 3.82 7.70
N TYR A 236 -20.61 4.08 6.42
CA TYR A 236 -21.45 5.21 5.98
C TYR A 236 -22.83 4.80 5.47
N LEU A 237 -23.01 3.50 5.14
CA LEU A 237 -24.22 3.01 4.45
C LEU A 237 -24.89 1.84 5.15
N ASP A 238 -24.38 1.33 6.27
CA ASP A 238 -25.04 0.31 7.07
C ASP A 238 -26.10 0.98 7.96
N ASP A 239 -27.36 0.67 7.74
CA ASP A 239 -28.50 1.23 8.48
C ASP A 239 -28.40 1.03 10.00
N ASN A 240 -27.64 0.00 10.45
CA ASN A 240 -27.36 -0.23 11.87
C ASN A 240 -26.24 0.68 12.44
N PHE A 241 -25.51 1.41 11.60
CA PHE A 241 -24.42 2.29 12.00
C PHE A 241 -24.71 3.79 11.87
N ILE A 242 -25.79 4.17 11.21
CA ILE A 242 -26.12 5.57 10.91
C ILE A 242 -26.38 6.40 12.19
N GLU A 243 -26.85 5.76 13.26
CA GLU A 243 -27.14 6.48 14.51
C GLU A 243 -25.99 6.57 15.50
N SER A 244 -25.02 5.64 15.48
CA SER A 244 -23.99 5.57 16.53
C SER A 244 -22.66 6.19 16.17
N ASP A 245 -22.29 6.24 14.89
CA ASP A 245 -20.97 6.69 14.46
C ASP A 245 -21.03 7.83 13.48
N ALA A 246 -21.33 8.97 14.01
CA ALA A 246 -21.36 10.16 13.23
C ALA A 246 -19.94 10.65 12.90
N VAL A 247 -19.24 9.97 12.00
CA VAL A 247 -18.15 10.60 11.28
C VAL A 247 -18.78 11.65 10.38
N LYS A 248 -18.51 12.89 10.67
CA LYS A 248 -18.99 14.06 9.92
C LYS A 248 -17.83 14.71 9.18
N ILE A 249 -18.16 15.43 8.13
CA ILE A 249 -17.17 16.30 7.49
C ILE A 249 -16.73 17.34 8.52
N GLY A 250 -15.41 17.50 8.71
CA GLY A 250 -14.87 18.47 9.66
C GLY A 250 -15.24 19.91 9.26
N LYS A 251 -15.63 20.74 10.24
CA LYS A 251 -15.94 22.14 9.98
C LYS A 251 -14.78 22.87 9.31
N THR A 252 -13.56 22.62 9.79
CA THR A 252 -12.34 23.20 9.20
C THR A 252 -12.23 22.89 7.70
N PHE A 253 -12.53 21.68 7.29
CA PHE A 253 -12.51 21.30 5.87
C PHE A 253 -13.62 21.98 5.07
N MET A 254 -14.82 22.08 5.65
CA MET A 254 -15.95 22.79 5.01
C MET A 254 -15.69 24.28 4.83
N ASP A 255 -14.96 24.90 5.75
CA ASP A 255 -14.60 26.32 5.66
C ASP A 255 -13.55 26.61 4.57
N TYR A 256 -12.88 25.55 4.05
CA TYR A 256 -11.91 25.65 2.94
C TYR A 256 -12.52 25.41 1.55
N LEU A 257 -13.73 24.86 1.46
CA LEU A 257 -14.43 24.60 0.20
C LEU A 257 -15.26 25.82 -0.23
#